data_fc868b73c4874ee6fc0f26806da80f16
#
_entry.id   fc868b73c4874ee6fc0f26806da80f16
#
_cell.length_a   1.000
_cell.length_b   1.000
_cell.length_c   1.000
_cell.angle_alpha   90.00
_cell.angle_beta   90.00
_cell.angle_gamma   90.00
#
_symmetry.space_group_name_H-M   'P 1'
#
loop_
_entity.id
_entity.type
_entity.pdbx_description
1 polymer ?
#
loop_
_entity_poly.entity_id
_entity_poly.type
_entity_poly.pdbx_seq_one_letter_code
_entity_poly.pdbx_strand_id
1 'polypeptide(L)'
;MQTIFITLIILFILSMLFKRSKFVSLLLFILMFLLMAFNYWNADYDMYAKLFIKYGSIDYYYNTEYLFQAFCKLIYSYKENYHLFLFIYSAIAIFLMYVTIKKQAKYPAFVTMLYLIFSFFLDAVQIRHFMAISIFTFSVRYLESYSKKN
;
A
#
# COMPACT_ATOMS: atom_id res chain seq x y z
N MET A 1 19.44 3.86 -14.35
CA MET A 1 18.55 2.77 -14.80
C MET A 1 19.13 1.39 -14.56
N GLN A 2 20.38 1.12 -14.96
CA GLN A 2 21.02 -0.21 -14.77
C GLN A 2 21.06 -0.69 -13.32
N THR A 3 21.39 0.17 -12.37
CA THR A 3 21.44 -0.17 -10.94
C THR A 3 20.09 -0.65 -10.38
N ILE A 4 18.99 0.00 -10.74
CA ILE A 4 17.63 -0.39 -10.31
C ILE A 4 17.29 -1.77 -10.85
N PHE A 5 17.61 -2.01 -12.13
CA PHE A 5 17.32 -3.29 -12.78
C PHE A 5 18.11 -4.45 -12.13
N ILE A 6 19.40 -4.23 -11.85
CA ILE A 6 20.26 -5.19 -11.14
C ILE A 6 19.71 -5.46 -9.75
N THR A 7 19.32 -4.43 -9.01
CA THR A 7 18.73 -4.58 -7.67
C THR A 7 17.43 -5.42 -7.70
N LEU A 8 16.55 -5.16 -8.65
CA LEU A 8 15.31 -5.95 -8.82
C LEU A 8 15.61 -7.42 -9.15
N ILE A 9 16.61 -7.71 -9.99
CA ILE A 9 17.02 -9.09 -10.30
C ILE A 9 17.56 -9.77 -9.05
N ILE A 10 18.42 -9.12 -8.27
CA ILE A 10 18.96 -9.68 -7.03
C ILE A 10 17.83 -9.98 -6.03
N LEU A 11 16.90 -9.06 -5.84
CA LEU A 11 15.73 -9.25 -4.96
C LEU A 11 14.83 -10.38 -5.47
N PHE A 12 14.66 -10.52 -6.78
CA PHE A 12 13.91 -11.62 -7.37
C PHE A 12 14.57 -12.97 -7.08
N ILE A 13 15.87 -13.10 -7.33
CA ILE A 13 16.64 -14.33 -7.03
C ILE A 13 16.55 -14.66 -5.54
N LEU A 14 16.74 -13.67 -4.66
CA LEU A 14 16.65 -13.83 -3.22
C LEU A 14 15.25 -14.32 -2.79
N SER A 15 14.20 -13.76 -3.38
CA SER A 15 12.82 -14.16 -3.08
C SER A 15 12.48 -15.57 -3.58
N MET A 16 13.14 -16.03 -4.66
CA MET A 16 13.02 -17.40 -5.17
C MET A 16 13.72 -18.40 -4.25
N LEU A 17 14.94 -18.06 -3.78
CA LEU A 17 15.71 -18.92 -2.86
C LEU A 17 15.00 -19.04 -1.49
N PHE A 18 14.48 -17.94 -0.98
CA PHE A 18 13.82 -17.87 0.32
C PHE A 18 12.28 -17.70 0.22
N LYS A 19 11.66 -18.38 -0.75
CA LYS A 19 10.23 -18.20 -1.11
C LYS A 19 9.25 -18.33 0.07
N ARG A 20 9.58 -19.14 1.10
CA ARG A 20 8.77 -19.35 2.31
C ARG A 20 9.09 -18.36 3.44
N SER A 21 10.12 -17.55 3.31
CA SER A 21 10.56 -16.65 4.37
C SER A 21 9.59 -15.48 4.56
N LYS A 22 9.00 -15.42 5.75
CA LYS A 22 8.18 -14.26 6.18
C LYS A 22 9.03 -13.03 6.43
N PHE A 23 10.31 -13.22 6.75
CA PHE A 23 11.26 -12.12 6.98
C PHE A 23 11.62 -11.41 5.67
N VAL A 24 11.93 -12.18 4.61
CA VAL A 24 12.21 -11.60 3.28
C VAL A 24 10.96 -10.86 2.76
N SER A 25 9.77 -11.44 2.94
CA SER A 25 8.52 -10.74 2.61
C SER A 25 8.36 -9.43 3.37
N LEU A 26 8.67 -9.40 4.67
CA LEU A 26 8.63 -8.17 5.48
C LEU A 26 9.58 -7.10 4.94
N LEU A 27 10.82 -7.47 4.61
CA LEU A 27 11.81 -6.52 4.04
C LEU A 27 11.32 -5.94 2.71
N LEU A 28 10.72 -6.75 1.84
CA LEU A 28 10.11 -6.26 0.58
C LEU A 28 8.96 -5.30 0.84
N PHE A 29 8.11 -5.56 1.84
CA PHE A 29 7.03 -4.64 2.22
C PHE A 29 7.54 -3.33 2.84
N ILE A 30 8.62 -3.38 3.63
CA ILE A 30 9.29 -2.16 4.12
C ILE A 30 9.83 -1.35 2.95
N LEU A 31 10.47 -2.00 1.97
CA LEU A 31 10.94 -1.32 0.76
C LEU A 31 9.78 -0.65 0.00
N MET A 32 8.68 -1.38 -0.22
CA MET A 32 7.48 -0.82 -0.87
C MET A 32 6.90 0.36 -0.09
N PHE A 33 6.84 0.25 1.25
CA PHE A 33 6.40 1.35 2.10
C PHE A 33 7.27 2.59 1.93
N LEU A 34 8.59 2.45 1.96
CA LEU A 34 9.50 3.58 1.77
C LEU A 34 9.35 4.20 0.37
N LEU A 35 9.25 3.37 -0.67
CA LEU A 35 9.03 3.84 -2.04
C LEU A 35 7.72 4.62 -2.18
N MET A 36 6.64 4.19 -1.50
CA MET A 36 5.35 4.84 -1.58
C MET A 36 5.25 6.09 -0.68
N ALA A 37 5.71 6.01 0.56
CA ALA A 37 5.64 7.08 1.54
C ALA A 37 6.51 8.30 1.14
N PHE A 38 7.61 8.08 0.42
CA PHE A 38 8.52 9.12 -0.06
C PHE A 38 8.42 9.37 -1.57
N ASN A 39 7.34 8.95 -2.20
CA ASN A 39 7.11 9.15 -3.63
C ASN A 39 6.60 10.58 -3.93
N TYR A 40 7.51 11.54 -3.97
CA TYR A 40 7.21 12.95 -4.26
C TYR A 40 7.23 13.29 -5.75
N TRP A 41 7.62 12.35 -6.61
CA TRP A 41 7.86 12.53 -8.04
C TRP A 41 6.87 11.78 -8.93
N ASN A 42 5.73 11.34 -8.39
CA ASN A 42 4.73 10.68 -9.22
C ASN A 42 3.84 11.69 -9.95
N ALA A 43 3.28 11.26 -11.08
CA ALA A 43 2.45 12.10 -11.96
C ALA A 43 1.20 12.68 -11.24
N ASP A 44 0.66 11.97 -10.24
CA ASP A 44 -0.57 12.33 -9.55
C ASP A 44 -0.33 13.05 -8.22
N TYR A 45 0.95 13.28 -7.84
CA TYR A 45 1.29 13.85 -6.54
C TYR A 45 0.60 15.19 -6.28
N ASP A 46 0.70 16.13 -7.21
CA ASP A 46 0.12 17.48 -7.08
C ASP A 46 -1.41 17.42 -7.03
N MET A 47 -2.01 16.50 -7.79
CA MET A 47 -3.46 16.29 -7.77
C MET A 47 -3.92 15.81 -6.39
N TYR A 48 -3.26 14.81 -5.83
CA TYR A 48 -3.60 14.29 -4.50
C TYR A 48 -3.31 15.30 -3.38
N ALA A 49 -2.25 16.09 -3.47
CA ALA A 49 -1.97 17.16 -2.52
C ALA A 49 -3.09 18.21 -2.51
N LYS A 50 -3.57 18.63 -3.69
CA LYS A 50 -4.72 19.54 -3.81
C LYS A 50 -6.01 18.92 -3.26
N LEU A 51 -6.26 17.63 -3.53
CA LEU A 51 -7.42 16.92 -3.00
C LEU A 51 -7.36 16.81 -1.46
N PHE A 52 -6.17 16.56 -0.89
CA PHE A 52 -5.97 16.53 0.55
C PHE A 52 -6.39 17.84 1.21
N ILE A 53 -5.93 18.97 0.68
CA ILE A 53 -6.31 20.31 1.19
C ILE A 53 -7.81 20.52 1.00
N LYS A 54 -8.34 20.25 -0.19
CA LYS A 54 -9.76 20.41 -0.51
C LYS A 54 -10.66 19.63 0.46
N TYR A 55 -10.38 18.34 0.65
CA TYR A 55 -11.22 17.48 1.51
C TYR A 55 -10.94 17.72 3.01
N GLY A 56 -9.76 18.16 3.37
CA GLY A 56 -9.43 18.50 4.74
C GLY A 56 -10.14 19.76 5.24
N SER A 57 -10.31 20.76 4.36
CA SER A 57 -10.89 22.06 4.70
C SER A 57 -12.43 22.14 4.62
N ILE A 58 -13.12 21.12 4.10
CA ILE A 58 -14.57 21.13 3.87
C ILE A 58 -15.31 20.42 5.01
N ASP A 59 -16.44 20.99 5.45
CA ASP A 59 -17.24 20.48 6.56
C ASP A 59 -18.21 19.35 6.18
N TYR A 60 -18.44 19.09 4.91
CA TYR A 60 -19.31 18.00 4.45
C TYR A 60 -18.60 17.09 3.48
N TYR A 61 -19.07 15.82 3.41
CA TYR A 61 -18.51 14.83 2.52
C TYR A 61 -19.17 14.88 1.14
N TYR A 62 -18.37 14.79 0.08
CA TYR A 62 -18.87 14.53 -1.27
C TYR A 62 -19.29 13.06 -1.40
N ASN A 63 -20.34 12.80 -2.20
CA ASN A 63 -21.00 11.49 -2.30
C ASN A 63 -20.18 10.33 -2.90
N THR A 64 -18.87 10.43 -3.09
CA THR A 64 -18.14 9.44 -3.89
C THR A 64 -16.91 8.80 -3.24
N GLU A 65 -16.34 9.32 -2.19
CA GLU A 65 -15.06 8.77 -1.68
C GLU A 65 -14.92 8.94 -0.16
N TYR A 66 -15.93 8.50 0.58
CA TYR A 66 -16.02 8.72 2.03
C TYR A 66 -14.77 8.33 2.82
N LEU A 67 -14.16 7.17 2.52
CA LEU A 67 -13.01 6.70 3.25
C LEU A 67 -11.79 7.61 3.05
N PHE A 68 -11.50 7.96 1.79
CA PHE A 68 -10.38 8.84 1.46
C PHE A 68 -10.57 10.24 2.08
N GLN A 69 -11.77 10.80 1.97
CA GLN A 69 -12.13 12.10 2.55
C GLN A 69 -12.02 12.09 4.08
N ALA A 70 -12.48 11.01 4.74
CA ALA A 70 -12.37 10.84 6.19
C ALA A 70 -10.91 10.85 6.65
N PHE A 71 -10.03 10.14 5.94
CA PHE A 71 -8.59 10.16 6.21
C PHE A 71 -7.97 11.54 5.98
N CYS A 72 -8.33 12.23 4.88
CA CYS A 72 -7.87 13.59 4.62
C CYS A 72 -8.27 14.53 5.75
N LYS A 73 -9.54 14.52 6.16
CA LYS A 73 -10.08 15.37 7.23
C LYS A 73 -9.42 15.09 8.58
N LEU A 74 -9.25 13.81 8.93
CA LEU A 74 -8.64 13.40 10.19
C LEU A 74 -7.18 13.87 10.30
N ILE A 75 -6.39 13.73 9.23
CA ILE A 75 -4.98 14.11 9.28
C ILE A 75 -4.82 15.63 9.11
N TYR A 76 -5.63 16.27 8.29
CA TYR A 76 -5.65 17.72 8.12
C TYR A 76 -5.97 18.44 9.42
N SER A 77 -6.95 17.95 10.21
CA SER A 77 -7.31 18.53 11.51
C SER A 77 -6.19 18.44 12.54
N TYR A 78 -5.30 17.46 12.42
CA TYR A 78 -4.11 17.33 13.26
C TYR A 78 -2.95 18.19 12.74
N LYS A 79 -2.67 18.11 11.44
CA LYS A 79 -1.62 18.88 10.78
C LYS A 79 -1.89 18.98 9.28
N GLU A 80 -1.89 20.20 8.75
CA GLU A 80 -1.99 20.49 7.32
C GLU A 80 -0.69 20.11 6.59
N ASN A 81 -0.44 18.80 6.45
CA ASN A 81 0.77 18.28 5.83
C ASN A 81 0.46 17.02 5.00
N TYR A 82 0.51 17.16 3.68
CA TYR A 82 0.26 16.05 2.75
C TYR A 82 1.29 14.92 2.86
N HIS A 83 2.55 15.20 3.20
CA HIS A 83 3.56 14.15 3.40
C HIS A 83 3.23 13.27 4.60
N LEU A 84 2.73 13.87 5.69
CA LEU A 84 2.24 13.12 6.84
C LEU A 84 1.04 12.24 6.47
N PHE A 85 0.12 12.78 5.67
CA PHE A 85 -1.00 12.01 5.14
C PHE A 85 -0.50 10.82 4.32
N LEU A 86 0.39 11.05 3.34
CA LEU A 86 0.93 10.00 2.48
C LEU A 86 1.65 8.90 3.29
N PHE A 87 2.43 9.30 4.29
CA PHE A 87 3.12 8.38 5.19
C PHE A 87 2.15 7.47 5.96
N ILE A 88 1.16 8.05 6.64
CA ILE A 88 0.18 7.29 7.44
C ILE A 88 -0.69 6.41 6.55
N TYR A 89 -1.18 6.96 5.45
CA TYR A 89 -2.05 6.27 4.50
C TYR A 89 -1.35 5.06 3.86
N SER A 90 -0.10 5.25 3.42
CA SER A 90 0.75 4.17 2.90
C SER A 90 1.05 3.10 3.94
N ALA A 91 1.34 3.51 5.19
CA ALA A 91 1.62 2.57 6.28
C ALA A 91 0.44 1.63 6.52
N ILE A 92 -0.78 2.17 6.56
CA ILE A 92 -2.00 1.37 6.78
C ILE A 92 -2.22 0.41 5.60
N ALA A 93 -2.18 0.89 4.35
CA ALA A 93 -2.43 0.08 3.17
C ALA A 93 -1.40 -1.06 3.03
N ILE A 94 -0.11 -0.75 3.18
CA ILE A 94 0.98 -1.72 3.15
C ILE A 94 0.87 -2.74 4.29
N PHE A 95 0.52 -2.30 5.50
CA PHE A 95 0.33 -3.19 6.64
C PHE A 95 -0.81 -4.21 6.41
N LEU A 96 -1.95 -3.76 5.89
CA LEU A 96 -3.07 -4.63 5.55
C LEU A 96 -2.68 -5.69 4.52
N MET A 97 -1.98 -5.28 3.46
CA MET A 97 -1.49 -6.16 2.42
C MET A 97 -0.46 -7.16 2.96
N TYR A 98 0.51 -6.70 3.77
CA TYR A 98 1.50 -7.57 4.42
C TYR A 98 0.85 -8.65 5.28
N VAL A 99 -0.08 -8.27 6.17
CA VAL A 99 -0.77 -9.21 7.05
C VAL A 99 -1.56 -10.26 6.26
N THR A 100 -2.16 -9.85 5.14
CA THR A 100 -2.90 -10.74 4.26
C THR A 100 -1.97 -11.74 3.59
N ILE A 101 -0.92 -11.29 2.91
CA ILE A 101 0.03 -12.18 2.21
C ILE A 101 0.75 -13.09 3.20
N LYS A 102 1.20 -12.58 4.35
CA LYS A 102 1.87 -13.39 5.39
C LYS A 102 1.01 -14.55 5.88
N LYS A 103 -0.31 -14.40 5.93
CA LYS A 103 -1.23 -15.42 6.46
C LYS A 103 -1.79 -16.36 5.39
N GLN A 104 -2.05 -15.86 4.19
CA GLN A 104 -2.70 -16.64 3.14
C GLN A 104 -1.71 -17.28 2.16
N ALA A 105 -0.57 -16.64 1.90
CA ALA A 105 0.36 -17.14 0.90
C ALA A 105 1.22 -18.30 1.44
N LYS A 106 1.25 -19.41 0.70
CA LYS A 106 2.18 -20.53 0.95
C LYS A 106 3.65 -20.11 0.78
N TYR A 107 3.90 -19.16 -0.13
CA TYR A 107 5.22 -18.63 -0.48
C TYR A 107 5.23 -17.10 -0.38
N PRO A 108 5.22 -16.52 0.84
CA PRO A 108 4.99 -15.09 1.04
C PRO A 108 6.05 -14.21 0.38
N ALA A 109 7.34 -14.56 0.45
CA ALA A 109 8.39 -13.77 -0.19
C ALA A 109 8.25 -13.73 -1.70
N PHE A 110 7.94 -14.85 -2.33
CA PHE A 110 7.75 -14.94 -3.77
C PHE A 110 6.52 -14.13 -4.23
N VAL A 111 5.38 -14.30 -3.54
CA VAL A 111 4.15 -13.55 -3.85
C VAL A 111 4.37 -12.03 -3.69
N THR A 112 5.06 -11.62 -2.62
CA THR A 112 5.38 -10.20 -2.39
C THR A 112 6.27 -9.64 -3.51
N MET A 113 7.23 -10.42 -3.99
CA MET A 113 8.10 -9.99 -5.08
C MET A 113 7.36 -9.87 -6.41
N LEU A 114 6.47 -10.83 -6.72
CA LEU A 114 5.61 -10.70 -7.90
C LEU A 114 4.73 -9.45 -7.81
N TYR A 115 4.16 -9.19 -6.64
CA TYR A 115 3.36 -7.99 -6.42
C TYR A 115 4.19 -6.71 -6.65
N LEU A 116 5.42 -6.64 -6.13
CA LEU A 116 6.34 -5.52 -6.34
C LEU A 116 6.60 -5.25 -7.82
N ILE A 117 6.83 -6.31 -8.62
CA ILE A 117 7.18 -6.17 -10.04
C ILE A 117 5.96 -5.78 -10.89
N PHE A 118 4.81 -6.41 -10.67
CA PHE A 118 3.67 -6.28 -11.59
C PHE A 118 2.67 -5.20 -11.21
N SER A 119 2.34 -5.05 -9.93
CA SER A 119 1.21 -4.21 -9.51
C SER A 119 1.63 -2.98 -8.72
N PHE A 120 2.63 -3.09 -7.87
CA PHE A 120 2.97 -2.08 -6.88
C PHE A 120 3.24 -0.69 -7.46
N PHE A 121 3.92 -0.58 -8.60
CA PHE A 121 4.23 0.72 -9.19
C PHE A 121 2.99 1.49 -9.67
N LEU A 122 1.97 0.77 -10.17
CA LEU A 122 0.67 1.36 -10.49
C LEU A 122 -0.09 1.79 -9.23
N ASP A 123 -0.07 0.94 -8.21
CA ASP A 123 -0.72 1.19 -6.93
C ASP A 123 -0.05 2.35 -6.17
N ALA A 124 1.26 2.53 -6.29
CA ALA A 124 2.00 3.64 -5.69
C ALA A 124 1.65 5.01 -6.31
N VAL A 125 1.18 5.04 -7.57
CA VAL A 125 0.63 6.23 -8.20
C VAL A 125 -0.84 6.41 -7.81
N GLN A 126 -1.63 5.33 -7.83
CA GLN A 126 -3.07 5.35 -7.55
C GLN A 126 -3.36 5.01 -6.07
N ILE A 127 -2.93 5.84 -5.14
CA ILE A 127 -2.99 5.57 -3.69
C ILE A 127 -4.38 5.22 -3.17
N ARG A 128 -5.45 5.80 -3.73
CA ARG A 128 -6.85 5.51 -3.35
C ARG A 128 -7.25 4.10 -3.73
N HIS A 129 -6.89 3.68 -4.93
CA HIS A 129 -7.16 2.34 -5.44
C HIS A 129 -6.41 1.29 -4.61
N PHE A 130 -5.15 1.55 -4.31
CA PHE A 130 -4.34 0.67 -3.46
C PHE A 130 -4.94 0.45 -2.07
N MET A 131 -5.43 1.50 -1.41
CA MET A 131 -6.10 1.36 -0.12
C MET A 131 -7.36 0.49 -0.23
N ALA A 132 -8.18 0.71 -1.27
CA ALA A 132 -9.38 -0.08 -1.49
C ALA A 132 -9.05 -1.57 -1.71
N ILE A 133 -8.05 -1.88 -2.55
CA ILE A 133 -7.56 -3.25 -2.76
C ILE A 133 -7.03 -3.86 -1.46
N SER A 134 -6.27 -3.10 -0.68
CA SER A 134 -5.69 -3.56 0.59
C SER A 134 -6.77 -3.93 1.61
N ILE A 135 -7.82 -3.11 1.74
CA ILE A 135 -8.97 -3.39 2.60
C ILE A 135 -9.76 -4.59 2.08
N PHE A 136 -10.02 -4.64 0.77
CA PHE A 136 -10.76 -5.74 0.16
C PHE A 136 -10.06 -7.09 0.38
N THR A 137 -8.78 -7.19 0.05
CA THR A 137 -8.00 -8.42 0.21
C THR A 137 -7.87 -8.84 1.67
N PHE A 138 -7.75 -7.87 2.58
CA PHE A 138 -7.77 -8.13 4.01
C PHE A 138 -9.13 -8.68 4.49
N SER A 139 -10.24 -8.16 3.96
CA SER A 139 -11.61 -8.58 4.30
C SER A 139 -11.93 -9.98 3.79
N VAL A 140 -11.51 -10.34 2.59
CA VAL A 140 -11.69 -11.68 2.00
C VAL A 140 -11.14 -12.78 2.92
N ARG A 141 -10.06 -12.50 3.61
CA ARG A 141 -9.47 -13.43 4.58
C ARG A 141 -10.45 -13.85 5.69
N TYR A 142 -11.31 -12.94 6.14
CA TYR A 142 -12.31 -13.26 7.18
C TYR A 142 -13.43 -14.13 6.63
N LEU A 143 -13.83 -13.94 5.37
CA LEU A 143 -14.83 -14.76 4.70
C LEU A 143 -14.34 -16.21 4.57
N GLU A 144 -13.09 -16.43 4.17
CA GLU A 144 -12.51 -17.78 4.10
C GLU A 144 -12.41 -18.45 5.48
N SER A 145 -12.08 -17.69 6.51
CA SER A 145 -12.01 -18.21 7.89
C SER A 145 -13.39 -18.63 8.41
N TYR A 146 -14.43 -17.91 8.05
CA TYR A 146 -15.81 -18.22 8.40
C TYR A 146 -16.32 -19.48 7.70
N SER A 147 -16.06 -19.60 6.40
CA SER A 147 -16.45 -20.76 5.58
C SER A 147 -15.80 -22.08 6.05
N LYS A 148 -14.61 -22.03 6.66
CA LYS A 148 -13.92 -23.24 7.18
C LYS A 148 -14.39 -23.69 8.57
N LYS A 149 -15.20 -22.88 9.25
CA LYS A 149 -15.74 -23.19 10.59
C LYS A 149 -17.16 -23.75 10.57
N ASN A 150 -17.85 -23.61 9.44
CA ASN A 150 -19.15 -24.18 9.14
C ASN A 150 -19.02 -25.34 8.16
#